data_566d6ed03c6044b0daf1cc7f6e2f5843
#
_entry.id   566d6ed03c6044b0daf1cc7f6e2f5843
#
_cell.length_a   1.000
_cell.length_b   1.000
_cell.length_c   1.000
_cell.angle_alpha   90.00
_cell.angle_beta   90.00
_cell.angle_gamma   90.00
#
_symmetry.space_group_name_H-M   'P 1'
#
loop_
_entity.id
_entity.type
_entity.pdbx_description
1 polymer ?
#
loop_
_entity_poly.entity_id
_entity_poly.type
_entity_poly.pdbx_seq_one_letter_code
_entity_poly.pdbx_strand_id
1 'polypeptide(L)'
;PLPRVALADVTFLPVIENTGKVLCIGINYATHVRETGREMPTYPMIFTRFADSQVAHLQPIIRPKASHKLDFEGELAVVIGKTARHVKAADALEYVAGYACYNDGSVRDWQKHTIQFVPGKNFPCTGGFGPWLVTCDEIGDPQDLELTTRLNGQVMQHTRTSDMIFDVRHLIEYCSTFTELAPGDVIVSGTTGGVGAFREPPVWMKPGDTVEVEISGIGILRNSIADEQ
;
A
#
# COMPACT_ATOMS: atom_id res chain seq x y z
N PRO A 1 21.34 19.01 21.96
CA PRO A 1 20.17 18.92 21.09
C PRO A 1 20.62 18.47 19.70
N LEU A 2 19.89 17.53 19.08
CA LEU A 2 20.14 17.11 17.71
C LEU A 2 19.84 18.27 16.75
N PRO A 3 20.56 18.38 15.61
CA PRO A 3 20.23 19.37 14.59
C PRO A 3 18.81 19.13 14.08
N ARG A 4 18.07 20.22 13.86
CA ARG A 4 16.73 20.19 13.26
C ARG A 4 16.83 20.60 11.81
N VAL A 5 16.21 19.84 10.92
CA VAL A 5 16.08 20.15 9.48
C VAL A 5 14.59 20.35 9.20
N ALA A 6 14.22 21.39 8.46
CA ALA A 6 12.85 21.58 8.06
C ALA A 6 12.45 20.53 7.02
N LEU A 7 11.23 20.03 7.08
CA LEU A 7 10.74 19.03 6.10
C LEU A 7 10.78 19.55 4.65
N ALA A 8 10.71 20.87 4.47
CA ALA A 8 10.83 21.49 3.14
C ALA A 8 12.26 21.40 2.55
N ASP A 9 13.26 21.14 3.39
CA ASP A 9 14.67 21.09 2.99
C ASP A 9 15.16 19.64 2.75
N VAL A 10 14.26 18.66 2.87
CA VAL A 10 14.59 17.24 2.66
C VAL A 10 13.95 16.69 1.40
N THR A 11 14.63 15.77 0.74
CA THR A 11 14.04 14.95 -0.32
C THR A 11 13.74 13.58 0.28
N PHE A 12 12.46 13.19 0.22
CA PHE A 12 12.06 11.87 0.68
C PHE A 12 12.48 10.78 -0.31
N LEU A 13 12.82 9.64 0.23
CA LEU A 13 13.01 8.37 -0.49
C LEU A 13 11.89 7.41 -0.09
N PRO A 14 11.58 6.36 -0.88
CA PRO A 14 10.68 5.31 -0.41
C PRO A 14 11.17 4.76 0.93
N VAL A 15 10.26 4.38 1.82
CA VAL A 15 10.60 3.96 3.19
C VAL A 15 11.68 2.88 3.22
N ILE A 16 11.62 1.94 2.28
CA ILE A 16 12.69 0.97 1.99
C ILE A 16 12.98 1.06 0.49
N GLU A 17 14.15 1.55 0.13
CA GLU A 17 14.53 1.79 -1.28
C GLU A 17 14.75 0.49 -2.07
N ASN A 18 15.44 -0.47 -1.46
CA ASN A 18 15.84 -1.72 -2.11
C ASN A 18 15.15 -2.89 -1.41
N THR A 19 13.82 -2.93 -1.48
CA THR A 19 13.05 -4.06 -0.94
C THR A 19 13.40 -5.34 -1.67
N GLY A 20 13.67 -6.42 -0.91
CA GLY A 20 13.84 -7.74 -1.49
C GLY A 20 12.52 -8.27 -2.05
N LYS A 21 11.43 -8.09 -1.31
CA LYS A 21 10.06 -8.46 -1.69
C LYS A 21 9.08 -7.36 -1.29
N VAL A 22 8.17 -7.05 -2.19
CA VAL A 22 6.93 -6.31 -1.88
C VAL A 22 5.78 -7.25 -2.19
N LEU A 23 5.20 -7.84 -1.15
CA LEU A 23 4.09 -8.77 -1.24
C LEU A 23 2.79 -7.99 -1.00
N CYS A 24 1.97 -7.87 -2.04
CA CYS A 24 0.71 -7.13 -1.97
C CYS A 24 -0.46 -8.09 -1.87
N ILE A 25 -1.43 -7.73 -1.03
CA ILE A 25 -2.60 -8.57 -0.75
C ILE A 25 -3.81 -7.99 -1.48
N GLY A 26 -4.32 -8.71 -2.46
CA GLY A 26 -5.54 -8.33 -3.16
C GLY A 26 -6.79 -8.71 -2.36
N ILE A 27 -7.82 -7.84 -2.42
CA ILE A 27 -9.18 -8.14 -1.94
C ILE A 27 -9.22 -8.53 -0.45
N ASN A 28 -8.57 -7.75 0.40
CA ASN A 28 -8.46 -8.04 1.83
C ASN A 28 -9.46 -7.30 2.73
N TYR A 29 -10.46 -6.63 2.14
CA TYR A 29 -11.54 -5.95 2.89
C TYR A 29 -12.91 -6.38 2.36
N ALA A 30 -13.84 -6.72 3.26
CA ALA A 30 -15.17 -7.17 2.89
C ALA A 30 -15.96 -6.14 2.06
N THR A 31 -15.72 -4.84 2.29
CA THR A 31 -16.29 -3.74 1.50
C THR A 31 -15.80 -3.78 0.06
N HIS A 32 -14.51 -4.02 -0.15
CA HIS A 32 -13.92 -4.14 -1.48
C HIS A 32 -14.35 -5.42 -2.20
N VAL A 33 -14.48 -6.55 -1.47
CA VAL A 33 -15.04 -7.79 -2.04
C VAL A 33 -16.43 -7.53 -2.63
N ARG A 34 -17.33 -6.89 -1.86
CA ARG A 34 -18.69 -6.55 -2.33
C ARG A 34 -18.67 -5.61 -3.55
N GLU A 35 -17.80 -4.61 -3.55
CA GLU A 35 -17.63 -3.65 -4.65
C GLU A 35 -17.18 -4.33 -5.95
N THR A 36 -16.27 -5.33 -5.84
CA THR A 36 -15.78 -6.08 -7.01
C THR A 36 -16.73 -7.16 -7.49
N GLY A 37 -17.78 -7.50 -6.72
CA GLY A 37 -18.71 -8.59 -7.01
C GLY A 37 -18.09 -9.98 -6.91
N ARG A 38 -16.97 -10.14 -6.21
CA ARG A 38 -16.28 -11.42 -6.03
C ARG A 38 -16.78 -12.16 -4.81
N GLU A 39 -16.50 -13.46 -4.76
CA GLU A 39 -16.70 -14.26 -3.56
C GLU A 39 -15.65 -13.92 -2.49
N MET A 40 -16.01 -14.14 -1.22
CA MET A 40 -15.13 -13.95 -0.09
C MET A 40 -13.92 -14.90 -0.21
N PRO A 41 -12.67 -14.38 -0.19
CA PRO A 41 -11.50 -15.24 -0.34
C PRO A 41 -11.30 -16.12 0.90
N THR A 42 -10.90 -17.38 0.66
CA THR A 42 -10.53 -18.34 1.73
C THR A 42 -9.04 -18.29 2.04
N TYR A 43 -8.23 -17.74 1.14
CA TYR A 43 -6.79 -17.54 1.30
C TYR A 43 -6.39 -16.16 0.79
N PRO A 44 -5.32 -15.55 1.32
CA PRO A 44 -4.80 -14.28 0.82
C PRO A 44 -4.43 -14.38 -0.67
N MET A 45 -4.97 -13.48 -1.48
CA MET A 45 -4.57 -13.34 -2.88
C MET A 45 -3.29 -12.49 -2.92
N ILE A 46 -2.19 -13.06 -3.40
CA ILE A 46 -0.89 -12.39 -3.39
C ILE A 46 -0.43 -12.06 -4.80
N PHE A 47 0.07 -10.84 -4.98
CA PHE A 47 0.84 -10.40 -6.12
C PHE A 47 2.05 -9.60 -5.63
N THR A 48 2.97 -9.25 -6.53
CA THR A 48 4.20 -8.56 -6.15
C THR A 48 4.33 -7.22 -6.84
N ARG A 49 4.99 -6.27 -6.16
CA ARG A 49 5.52 -5.07 -6.77
C ARG A 49 7.05 -5.10 -6.74
N PHE A 50 7.66 -4.42 -7.72
CA PHE A 50 9.10 -4.27 -7.83
C PHE A 50 9.56 -2.98 -7.15
N ALA A 51 10.81 -2.94 -6.71
CA ALA A 51 11.35 -1.77 -6.01
C ALA A 51 11.27 -0.49 -6.86
N ASP A 52 11.50 -0.58 -8.17
CA ASP A 52 11.46 0.55 -9.11
C ASP A 52 10.03 1.05 -9.43
N SER A 53 9.00 0.31 -9.03
CA SER A 53 7.62 0.80 -9.10
C SER A 53 7.25 1.74 -7.95
N GLN A 54 8.11 1.89 -6.94
CA GLN A 54 7.86 2.71 -5.77
C GLN A 54 8.21 4.18 -6.00
N VAL A 55 7.51 5.07 -5.30
CA VAL A 55 7.78 6.52 -5.26
C VAL A 55 7.61 7.03 -3.83
N ALA A 56 8.45 7.99 -3.45
CA ALA A 56 8.47 8.55 -2.10
C ALA A 56 7.35 9.59 -1.86
N HIS A 57 7.16 9.91 -0.59
CA HIS A 57 6.35 11.05 -0.16
C HIS A 57 6.78 12.35 -0.86
N LEU A 58 5.81 13.17 -1.28
CA LEU A 58 5.96 14.44 -2.01
C LEU A 58 6.56 14.32 -3.42
N GLN A 59 6.90 13.12 -3.88
CA GLN A 59 7.31 12.91 -5.27
C GLN A 59 6.11 12.53 -6.15
N PRO A 60 6.15 12.80 -7.46
CA PRO A 60 5.02 12.52 -8.33
C PRO A 60 4.84 11.02 -8.58
N ILE A 61 3.60 10.54 -8.45
CA ILE A 61 3.17 9.30 -9.08
C ILE A 61 3.05 9.54 -10.58
N ILE A 62 3.59 8.62 -11.39
CA ILE A 62 3.66 8.77 -12.83
C ILE A 62 2.51 8.02 -13.50
N ARG A 63 1.65 8.76 -14.22
CA ARG A 63 0.66 8.15 -15.09
C ARG A 63 1.34 7.69 -16.39
N PRO A 64 1.36 6.38 -16.69
CA PRO A 64 2.08 5.89 -17.87
C PRO A 64 1.40 6.30 -19.17
N LYS A 65 2.19 6.53 -20.25
CA LYS A 65 1.66 6.80 -21.61
C LYS A 65 0.73 5.70 -22.11
N ALA A 66 0.93 4.48 -21.62
CA ALA A 66 0.19 3.30 -22.03
C ALA A 66 -1.29 3.30 -21.57
N SER A 67 -1.68 4.16 -20.60
CA SER A 67 -3.05 4.14 -20.07
C SER A 67 -3.44 5.45 -19.36
N HIS A 68 -4.73 5.77 -19.46
CA HIS A 68 -5.35 6.85 -18.68
C HIS A 68 -6.16 6.33 -17.47
N LYS A 69 -6.05 5.03 -17.14
CA LYS A 69 -6.83 4.39 -16.07
C LYS A 69 -5.99 4.12 -14.83
N LEU A 70 -5.20 5.12 -14.42
CA LEU A 70 -4.45 5.09 -13.17
C LEU A 70 -5.39 5.34 -12.00
N ASP A 71 -5.44 4.39 -11.06
CA ASP A 71 -6.33 4.39 -9.90
C ASP A 71 -5.52 4.37 -8.60
N PHE A 72 -6.14 4.77 -7.49
CA PHE A 72 -5.58 4.80 -6.14
C PHE A 72 -6.07 3.62 -5.31
N GLU A 73 -5.23 3.14 -4.41
CA GLU A 73 -5.54 2.13 -3.40
C GLU A 73 -4.76 2.45 -2.11
N GLY A 74 -5.42 3.06 -1.13
CA GLY A 74 -4.83 3.34 0.18
C GLY A 74 -4.72 2.05 1.00
N GLU A 75 -3.51 1.79 1.55
CA GLU A 75 -3.18 0.56 2.26
C GLU A 75 -2.22 0.81 3.42
N LEU A 76 -2.20 -0.13 4.38
CA LEU A 76 -1.17 -0.22 5.40
C LEU A 76 -0.01 -1.06 4.86
N ALA A 77 1.21 -0.52 4.88
CA ALA A 77 2.43 -1.28 4.64
C ALA A 77 3.02 -1.77 5.97
N VAL A 78 3.37 -3.05 6.02
CA VAL A 78 4.01 -3.73 7.15
C VAL A 78 5.45 -4.05 6.75
N VAL A 79 6.43 -3.47 7.44
CA VAL A 79 7.85 -3.68 7.16
C VAL A 79 8.41 -4.74 8.10
N ILE A 80 9.00 -5.78 7.54
CA ILE A 80 9.62 -6.87 8.29
C ILE A 80 10.94 -6.42 8.91
N GLY A 81 11.14 -6.73 10.18
CA GLY A 81 12.34 -6.34 10.94
C GLY A 81 13.28 -7.48 11.31
N LYS A 82 12.77 -8.71 11.29
CA LYS A 82 13.56 -9.92 11.60
C LYS A 82 13.26 -11.00 10.56
N THR A 83 14.26 -11.82 10.25
CA THR A 83 14.04 -12.99 9.37
C THR A 83 12.92 -13.87 9.90
N ALA A 84 11.90 -14.10 9.08
CA ALA A 84 10.68 -14.82 9.45
C ALA A 84 10.45 -16.00 8.49
N ARG A 85 10.41 -17.20 9.04
CA ARG A 85 10.12 -18.44 8.32
C ARG A 85 9.26 -19.34 9.20
N HIS A 86 8.09 -19.77 8.68
CA HIS A 86 7.12 -20.60 9.41
C HIS A 86 6.66 -19.98 10.75
N VAL A 87 6.51 -18.64 10.78
CA VAL A 87 6.08 -17.89 11.95
C VAL A 87 4.61 -18.18 12.22
N LYS A 88 4.23 -18.34 13.49
CA LYS A 88 2.83 -18.47 13.90
C LYS A 88 2.18 -17.10 14.11
N ALA A 89 0.89 -16.98 13.82
CA ALA A 89 0.15 -15.72 13.97
C ALA A 89 0.30 -15.11 15.38
N ALA A 90 0.37 -15.94 16.42
CA ALA A 90 0.56 -15.47 17.79
C ALA A 90 1.84 -14.65 17.99
N ASP A 91 2.92 -15.03 17.30
CA ASP A 91 4.26 -14.44 17.42
C ASP A 91 4.58 -13.43 16.30
N ALA A 92 3.67 -13.27 15.33
CA ALA A 92 3.95 -12.59 14.06
C ALA A 92 4.41 -11.12 14.22
N LEU A 93 3.83 -10.37 15.16
CA LEU A 93 4.19 -8.96 15.36
C LEU A 93 5.60 -8.76 15.92
N GLU A 94 6.23 -9.78 16.51
CA GLU A 94 7.63 -9.72 16.96
C GLU A 94 8.63 -9.60 15.80
N TYR A 95 8.18 -9.89 14.58
CA TYR A 95 8.98 -9.84 13.34
C TYR A 95 8.81 -8.52 12.57
N VAL A 96 7.96 -7.63 13.04
CA VAL A 96 7.67 -6.34 12.41
C VAL A 96 8.63 -5.26 12.90
N ALA A 97 9.24 -4.51 11.99
CA ALA A 97 10.01 -3.30 12.30
C ALA A 97 9.08 -2.11 12.55
N GLY A 98 8.04 -1.98 11.76
CA GLY A 98 7.09 -0.88 11.82
C GLY A 98 6.14 -0.84 10.62
N TYR A 99 5.47 0.29 10.49
CA TYR A 99 4.37 0.50 9.56
C TYR A 99 4.52 1.82 8.80
N ALA A 100 3.95 1.88 7.61
CA ALA A 100 3.90 3.09 6.79
C ALA A 100 2.59 3.16 6.00
N CYS A 101 2.25 4.33 5.46
CA CYS A 101 1.19 4.45 4.47
C CYS A 101 1.69 3.97 3.11
N TYR A 102 0.78 3.38 2.34
CA TYR A 102 1.04 2.93 0.99
C TYR A 102 -0.12 3.32 0.07
N ASN A 103 0.19 3.68 -1.17
CA ASN A 103 -0.80 3.81 -2.23
C ASN A 103 -0.43 2.81 -3.33
N ASP A 104 -1.18 1.71 -3.44
CA ASP A 104 -0.97 0.68 -4.46
C ASP A 104 -1.55 1.12 -5.81
N GLY A 105 -0.96 2.18 -6.37
CA GLY A 105 -1.37 2.79 -7.63
C GLY A 105 -1.48 1.76 -8.75
N SER A 106 -2.66 1.71 -9.38
CA SER A 106 -3.08 0.61 -10.25
C SER A 106 -3.46 1.09 -11.64
N VAL A 107 -2.83 0.56 -12.67
CA VAL A 107 -3.21 0.77 -14.07
C VAL A 107 -4.23 -0.28 -14.45
N ARG A 108 -5.52 0.05 -14.35
CA ARG A 108 -6.63 -0.91 -14.28
C ARG A 108 -6.86 -1.76 -15.52
N ASP A 109 -6.68 -1.21 -16.71
CA ASP A 109 -6.77 -1.97 -17.94
C ASP A 109 -5.63 -3.00 -18.04
N TRP A 110 -4.40 -2.62 -17.69
CA TRP A 110 -3.25 -3.52 -17.66
C TRP A 110 -3.38 -4.60 -16.57
N GLN A 111 -3.94 -4.25 -15.41
CA GLN A 111 -4.24 -5.21 -14.33
C GLN A 111 -5.19 -6.33 -14.80
N LYS A 112 -6.07 -6.02 -15.77
CA LYS A 112 -7.12 -6.93 -16.26
C LYS A 112 -6.73 -7.69 -17.55
N HIS A 113 -5.51 -7.53 -18.06
CA HIS A 113 -5.08 -8.24 -19.27
C HIS A 113 -5.09 -9.75 -19.06
N THR A 114 -4.76 -10.21 -17.86
CA THR A 114 -4.76 -11.62 -17.49
C THR A 114 -5.28 -11.76 -16.05
N ILE A 115 -5.23 -12.98 -15.50
CA ILE A 115 -5.53 -13.23 -14.09
C ILE A 115 -4.42 -12.74 -13.15
N GLN A 116 -3.22 -12.42 -13.69
CA GLN A 116 -2.07 -11.92 -12.95
C GLN A 116 -2.08 -10.39 -12.92
N PHE A 117 -2.08 -9.78 -11.73
CA PHE A 117 -2.18 -8.33 -11.57
C PHE A 117 -0.89 -7.57 -11.87
N VAL A 118 0.24 -8.27 -11.87
CA VAL A 118 1.60 -7.72 -11.97
C VAL A 118 1.77 -6.63 -13.03
N PRO A 119 1.28 -6.79 -14.31
CA PRO A 119 1.45 -5.74 -15.31
C PRO A 119 0.80 -4.41 -14.94
N GLY A 120 -0.36 -4.43 -14.29
CA GLY A 120 -1.07 -3.20 -13.87
C GLY A 120 -0.52 -2.57 -12.59
N LYS A 121 0.39 -3.22 -11.89
CA LYS A 121 0.93 -2.83 -10.59
C LYS A 121 2.39 -2.38 -10.63
N ASN A 122 3.08 -2.55 -11.76
CA ASN A 122 4.53 -2.37 -11.83
C ASN A 122 5.02 -1.38 -12.90
N PHE A 123 4.17 -0.46 -13.33
CA PHE A 123 4.69 0.71 -14.04
C PHE A 123 5.60 1.52 -13.10
N PRO A 124 6.73 2.05 -13.57
CA PRO A 124 7.64 2.83 -12.75
C PRO A 124 6.95 3.97 -12.02
N CYS A 125 7.31 4.19 -10.76
CA CYS A 125 6.80 5.30 -9.94
C CYS A 125 5.27 5.36 -9.84
N THR A 126 4.57 4.21 -9.76
CA THR A 126 3.12 4.17 -9.56
C THR A 126 2.70 3.86 -8.14
N GLY A 127 3.57 3.27 -7.31
CA GLY A 127 3.30 2.89 -5.93
C GLY A 127 3.84 3.91 -4.93
N GLY A 128 2.99 4.67 -4.25
CA GLY A 128 3.42 5.59 -3.20
C GLY A 128 3.80 4.85 -1.91
N PHE A 129 4.98 5.14 -1.32
CA PHE A 129 5.46 4.48 -0.11
C PHE A 129 6.10 5.50 0.86
N GLY A 130 5.42 5.82 1.94
CA GLY A 130 5.84 6.87 2.89
C GLY A 130 4.78 7.19 3.95
N PRO A 131 4.84 8.39 4.58
CA PRO A 131 5.93 9.35 4.45
C PRO A 131 7.23 8.88 5.12
N TRP A 132 7.11 8.02 6.16
CA TRP A 132 8.17 7.44 6.97
C TRP A 132 7.74 6.10 7.54
N LEU A 133 8.66 5.39 8.15
CA LEU A 133 8.40 4.23 8.99
C LEU A 133 8.08 4.72 10.41
N VAL A 134 6.97 4.25 10.97
CA VAL A 134 6.67 4.35 12.40
C VAL A 134 6.91 2.98 13.02
N THR A 135 7.73 2.92 14.06
CA THR A 135 8.12 1.66 14.69
C THR A 135 6.96 0.99 15.42
N CYS A 136 7.02 -0.33 15.55
CA CYS A 136 5.91 -1.11 16.11
C CYS A 136 5.59 -0.77 17.57
N ASP A 137 6.56 -0.27 18.34
CA ASP A 137 6.36 0.18 19.72
C ASP A 137 5.55 1.49 19.84
N GLU A 138 5.56 2.33 18.78
CA GLU A 138 4.73 3.54 18.73
C GLU A 138 3.29 3.26 18.28
N ILE A 139 3.07 2.25 17.43
CA ILE A 139 1.75 1.93 16.86
C ILE A 139 0.89 1.09 17.82
N GLY A 140 1.49 0.23 18.62
CA GLY A 140 0.74 -0.70 19.47
C GLY A 140 0.04 -1.79 18.67
N ASP A 141 -1.28 -1.64 18.41
CA ASP A 141 -2.04 -2.64 17.62
C ASP A 141 -2.28 -2.16 16.19
N PRO A 142 -1.68 -2.81 15.16
CA PRO A 142 -1.88 -2.46 13.76
C PRO A 142 -3.31 -2.75 13.26
N GLN A 143 -4.14 -3.47 14.02
CA GLN A 143 -5.53 -3.77 13.67
C GLN A 143 -6.52 -2.73 14.23
N ASP A 144 -6.06 -1.65 14.85
CA ASP A 144 -6.92 -0.58 15.37
C ASP A 144 -6.56 0.81 14.81
N LEU A 145 -6.18 0.86 13.53
CA LEU A 145 -5.83 2.09 12.84
C LEU A 145 -6.97 2.54 11.92
N GLU A 146 -7.13 3.85 11.80
CA GLU A 146 -8.05 4.48 10.85
C GLU A 146 -7.29 4.82 9.58
N LEU A 147 -7.81 4.42 8.42
CA LEU A 147 -7.24 4.66 7.10
C LEU A 147 -8.19 5.50 6.27
N THR A 148 -7.68 6.58 5.69
CA THR A 148 -8.44 7.47 4.79
C THR A 148 -7.61 7.77 3.54
N THR A 149 -8.20 7.57 2.36
CA THR A 149 -7.63 8.01 1.08
C THR A 149 -8.40 9.21 0.56
N ARG A 150 -7.68 10.26 0.13
CA ARG A 150 -8.27 11.46 -0.48
C ARG A 150 -7.70 11.69 -1.87
N LEU A 151 -8.55 12.14 -2.77
CA LEU A 151 -8.15 12.68 -4.08
C LEU A 151 -8.59 14.14 -4.15
N ASN A 152 -7.65 15.06 -4.30
CA ASN A 152 -7.90 16.51 -4.30
C ASN A 152 -8.67 16.99 -3.06
N GLY A 153 -8.35 16.43 -1.89
CA GLY A 153 -9.00 16.72 -0.61
C GLY A 153 -10.34 16.02 -0.39
N GLN A 154 -10.93 15.40 -1.42
CA GLN A 154 -12.18 14.63 -1.28
C GLN A 154 -11.89 13.23 -0.75
N VAL A 155 -12.59 12.82 0.31
CA VAL A 155 -12.50 11.45 0.85
C VAL A 155 -13.05 10.46 -0.17
N MET A 156 -12.20 9.53 -0.58
CA MET A 156 -12.51 8.47 -1.53
C MET A 156 -12.66 7.11 -0.85
N GLN A 157 -11.79 6.80 0.10
CA GLN A 157 -11.81 5.57 0.88
C GLN A 157 -11.74 5.93 2.37
N HIS A 158 -12.44 5.18 3.19
CA HIS A 158 -12.37 5.29 4.65
C HIS A 158 -12.70 3.96 5.28
N THR A 159 -11.86 3.49 6.21
CA THR A 159 -12.02 2.21 6.89
C THR A 159 -11.17 2.15 8.16
N ARG A 160 -11.33 1.08 8.93
CA ARG A 160 -10.39 0.68 9.98
C ARG A 160 -9.64 -0.57 9.56
N THR A 161 -8.40 -0.70 10.03
CA THR A 161 -7.59 -1.90 9.77
C THR A 161 -8.18 -3.17 10.39
N SER A 162 -9.05 -3.03 11.40
CA SER A 162 -9.86 -4.14 11.95
C SER A 162 -10.82 -4.77 10.94
N ASP A 163 -11.14 -4.08 9.83
CA ASP A 163 -12.04 -4.58 8.79
C ASP A 163 -11.34 -5.49 7.77
N MET A 164 -10.03 -5.72 7.94
CA MET A 164 -9.28 -6.70 7.14
C MET A 164 -9.86 -8.10 7.30
N ILE A 165 -9.97 -8.84 6.19
CA ILE A 165 -10.38 -10.26 6.17
C ILE A 165 -9.27 -11.12 6.78
N PHE A 166 -8.04 -10.88 6.35
CA PHE A 166 -6.82 -11.49 6.89
C PHE A 166 -6.03 -10.39 7.59
N ASP A 167 -5.95 -10.45 8.91
CA ASP A 167 -5.22 -9.49 9.73
C ASP A 167 -3.70 -9.56 9.51
N VAL A 168 -2.95 -8.59 10.00
CA VAL A 168 -1.49 -8.51 9.84
C VAL A 168 -0.79 -9.79 10.33
N ARG A 169 -1.27 -10.36 11.43
CA ARG A 169 -0.68 -11.59 12.02
C ARG A 169 -0.83 -12.78 11.08
N HIS A 170 -2.05 -12.96 10.53
CA HIS A 170 -2.35 -14.01 9.58
C HIS A 170 -1.56 -13.84 8.27
N LEU A 171 -1.42 -12.61 7.78
CA LEU A 171 -0.64 -12.32 6.58
C LEU A 171 0.84 -12.71 6.74
N ILE A 172 1.45 -12.39 7.90
CA ILE A 172 2.85 -12.77 8.19
C ILE A 172 2.97 -14.30 8.32
N GLU A 173 2.07 -14.97 9.03
CA GLU A 173 2.04 -16.44 9.12
C GLU A 173 1.96 -17.07 7.73
N TYR A 174 1.02 -16.61 6.92
CA TYR A 174 0.78 -17.14 5.58
C TYR A 174 2.00 -16.91 4.66
N CYS A 175 2.50 -15.68 4.58
CA CYS A 175 3.64 -15.34 3.73
C CYS A 175 4.91 -16.06 4.17
N SER A 176 5.20 -16.12 5.48
CA SER A 176 6.39 -16.82 5.99
C SER A 176 6.32 -18.35 5.82
N THR A 177 5.15 -18.90 5.49
CA THR A 177 4.98 -20.33 5.23
C THR A 177 5.50 -20.73 3.86
N PHE A 178 5.32 -19.92 2.81
CA PHE A 178 5.78 -20.28 1.47
C PHE A 178 7.11 -19.62 1.07
N THR A 179 7.49 -18.51 1.72
CA THR A 179 8.79 -17.86 1.48
C THR A 179 9.42 -17.41 2.79
N GLU A 180 10.75 -17.27 2.84
CA GLU A 180 11.42 -16.58 3.93
C GLU A 180 11.21 -15.07 3.74
N LEU A 181 10.77 -14.38 4.80
CA LEU A 181 10.73 -12.92 4.85
C LEU A 181 12.02 -12.41 5.48
N ALA A 182 12.70 -11.50 4.81
CA ALA A 182 13.94 -10.89 5.29
C ALA A 182 13.66 -9.47 5.87
N PRO A 183 14.51 -8.94 6.74
CA PRO A 183 14.44 -7.54 7.15
C PRO A 183 14.40 -6.60 5.94
N GLY A 184 13.45 -5.67 5.93
CA GLY A 184 13.19 -4.76 4.82
C GLY A 184 12.23 -5.29 3.75
N ASP A 185 11.81 -6.55 3.80
CA ASP A 185 10.66 -7.01 3.00
C ASP A 185 9.37 -6.31 3.47
N VAL A 186 8.45 -6.08 2.56
CA VAL A 186 7.21 -5.35 2.82
C VAL A 186 6.00 -6.20 2.48
N ILE A 187 5.00 -6.22 3.37
CA ILE A 187 3.66 -6.72 3.09
C ILE A 187 2.73 -5.51 2.98
N VAL A 188 2.11 -5.31 1.82
CA VAL A 188 1.10 -4.28 1.56
C VAL A 188 -0.26 -4.94 1.74
N SER A 189 -1.03 -4.50 2.74
CA SER A 189 -2.06 -5.31 3.41
C SER A 189 -3.40 -5.42 2.68
N GLY A 190 -3.56 -4.72 1.56
CA GLY A 190 -4.82 -4.66 0.81
C GLY A 190 -5.60 -3.38 1.05
N THR A 191 -6.44 -3.03 0.08
CA THR A 191 -7.26 -1.82 0.09
C THR A 191 -8.73 -2.09 0.42
N THR A 192 -9.41 -1.06 0.92
CA THR A 192 -10.86 -1.05 1.17
C THR A 192 -11.66 -0.64 -0.08
N GLY A 193 -13.00 -0.72 0.00
CA GLY A 193 -13.89 -0.18 -1.03
C GLY A 193 -13.75 1.33 -1.22
N GLY A 194 -14.23 1.83 -2.35
CA GLY A 194 -14.21 3.25 -2.73
C GLY A 194 -13.12 3.61 -3.73
N VAL A 195 -12.43 2.61 -4.32
CA VAL A 195 -11.47 2.83 -5.40
C VAL A 195 -12.13 3.48 -6.62
N GLY A 196 -11.33 4.18 -7.42
CA GLY A 196 -11.83 4.95 -8.57
C GLY A 196 -12.51 4.10 -9.64
N ALA A 197 -12.00 2.90 -9.88
CA ALA A 197 -12.49 2.00 -10.94
C ALA A 197 -13.93 1.53 -10.79
N PHE A 198 -14.47 1.49 -9.57
CA PHE A 198 -15.83 1.01 -9.26
C PHE A 198 -16.80 2.14 -8.94
N ARG A 199 -16.40 3.39 -9.15
CA ARG A 199 -17.29 4.55 -9.03
C ARG A 199 -18.13 4.76 -10.29
N GLU A 200 -19.23 5.47 -10.15
CA GLU A 200 -20.15 5.78 -11.25
C GLU A 200 -20.30 7.31 -11.37
N PRO A 201 -19.69 7.98 -12.37
CA PRO A 201 -18.73 7.41 -13.32
C PRO A 201 -17.38 7.06 -12.66
N PRO A 202 -16.54 6.21 -13.31
CA PRO A 202 -15.21 5.92 -12.80
C PRO A 202 -14.33 7.15 -12.65
N VAL A 203 -13.51 7.17 -11.60
CA VAL A 203 -12.56 8.26 -11.29
C VAL A 203 -11.13 7.77 -11.47
N TRP A 204 -10.36 8.47 -12.29
CA TRP A 204 -8.95 8.17 -12.57
C TRP A 204 -8.07 9.32 -12.13
N MET A 205 -6.93 9.02 -11.56
CA MET A 205 -5.89 10.02 -11.27
C MET A 205 -5.30 10.57 -12.57
N LYS A 206 -5.15 11.88 -12.64
CA LYS A 206 -4.65 12.60 -13.82
C LYS A 206 -3.62 13.65 -13.40
N PRO A 207 -2.76 14.12 -14.32
CA PRO A 207 -1.79 15.18 -14.03
C PRO A 207 -2.44 16.39 -13.37
N GLY A 208 -1.78 16.89 -12.33
CA GLY A 208 -2.26 18.00 -11.50
C GLY A 208 -3.11 17.57 -10.30
N ASP A 209 -3.58 16.32 -10.24
CA ASP A 209 -4.24 15.80 -9.05
C ASP A 209 -3.24 15.58 -7.90
N THR A 210 -3.77 15.54 -6.68
CA THR A 210 -3.06 15.16 -5.47
C THR A 210 -3.80 14.02 -4.79
N VAL A 211 -3.11 12.91 -4.53
CA VAL A 211 -3.61 11.79 -3.75
C VAL A 211 -2.95 11.74 -2.39
N GLU A 212 -3.74 11.44 -1.36
CA GLU A 212 -3.27 11.32 0.01
C GLU A 212 -3.77 10.00 0.61
N VAL A 213 -2.88 9.31 1.33
CA VAL A 213 -3.23 8.18 2.19
C VAL A 213 -2.85 8.55 3.61
N GLU A 214 -3.82 8.68 4.48
CA GLU A 214 -3.64 8.98 5.89
C GLU A 214 -3.94 7.74 6.72
N ILE A 215 -3.04 7.41 7.66
CA ILE A 215 -3.27 6.37 8.64
C ILE A 215 -2.99 6.94 10.03
N SER A 216 -3.95 6.76 10.94
CA SER A 216 -3.83 7.24 12.33
C SER A 216 -2.55 6.68 12.98
N GLY A 217 -1.84 7.54 13.72
CA GLY A 217 -0.56 7.19 14.34
C GLY A 217 0.64 7.14 13.40
N ILE A 218 0.43 7.10 12.06
CA ILE A 218 1.52 7.05 11.08
C ILE A 218 1.73 8.42 10.43
N GLY A 219 0.68 9.01 9.86
CA GLY A 219 0.76 10.28 9.16
C GLY A 219 0.11 10.26 7.80
N ILE A 220 0.53 11.17 6.92
CA ILE A 220 -0.07 11.37 5.60
C ILE A 220 0.99 11.19 4.51
N LEU A 221 0.85 10.15 3.70
CA LEU A 221 1.54 10.01 2.43
C LEU A 221 0.82 10.88 1.40
N ARG A 222 1.55 11.80 0.76
CA ARG A 222 1.00 12.70 -0.26
C ARG A 222 1.84 12.64 -1.52
N ASN A 223 1.18 12.49 -2.65
CA ASN A 223 1.82 12.48 -3.97
C ASN A 223 1.00 13.33 -4.95
N SER A 224 1.68 14.12 -5.76
CA SER A 224 1.10 14.70 -6.97
C SER A 224 1.08 13.68 -8.09
N ILE A 225 0.26 13.93 -9.13
CA ILE A 225 0.23 13.08 -10.32
C ILE A 225 0.86 13.85 -11.49
N ALA A 226 1.75 13.17 -12.22
CA ALA A 226 2.36 13.69 -13.44
C ALA A 226 2.26 12.65 -14.58
N ASP A 227 2.39 13.11 -15.82
CA ASP A 227 2.51 12.20 -16.96
C ASP A 227 3.94 11.70 -17.15
N GLU A 228 4.05 10.48 -17.66
CA GLU A 228 5.30 9.92 -18.17
C GLU A 228 5.84 10.81 -19.31
N GLN A 229 7.13 11.20 -19.24
CA GLN A 229 7.81 12.04 -20.23
C GLN A 229 8.28 11.25 -21.46
#